data_327878f8a42963f023dfdc989e17fdcb
#
_entry.id   327878f8a42963f023dfdc989e17fdcb
#
_cell.length_a   1.000
_cell.length_b   1.000
_cell.length_c   1.000
_cell.angle_alpha   90.00
_cell.angle_beta   90.00
_cell.angle_gamma   90.00
#
_symmetry.space_group_name_H-M   'P 1'
#
loop_
_entity.id
_entity.type
_entity.pdbx_description
1 polymer ?
#
loop_
_entity_poly.entity_id
_entity_poly.type
_entity_poly.pdbx_seq_one_letter_code
_entity_poly.pdbx_strand_id
1 'polypeptide(L)'
;MTDGDVTLYPLRFREVLRNYGFGNRWIPEVFEKSGLPDDHRIAETWEVVDRPPESSEILNGPLAGRTLHDAIERYGERLLGRDVVARCGTRFPLLIKFLDASNVLGEQAHHTDEQAEALGLSDPGKTEAWYMLYTRPGATIHCGNRFGVSREDLAEALVEGRSRDLMVEHEVAP
;
A
#
# COMPACT_ATOMS: atom_id res chain seq x y z
N MET A 1 2.27 30.51 -17.76
CA MET A 1 1.34 29.81 -18.66
C MET A 1 0.01 29.74 -17.91
N THR A 2 -1.03 30.32 -18.48
CA THR A 2 -2.38 30.24 -17.90
C THR A 2 -2.80 28.78 -17.89
N ASP A 3 -2.97 28.28 -16.70
CA ASP A 3 -3.33 26.90 -16.39
C ASP A 3 -4.81 26.66 -16.79
N GLY A 4 -5.04 26.51 -18.09
CA GLY A 4 -6.37 26.26 -18.65
C GLY A 4 -6.97 24.98 -18.06
N ASP A 5 -8.28 24.90 -18.02
CA ASP A 5 -8.99 23.73 -17.53
C ASP A 5 -8.66 22.52 -18.42
N VAL A 6 -7.92 21.55 -17.88
CA VAL A 6 -7.52 20.35 -18.62
C VAL A 6 -8.67 19.36 -18.63
N THR A 7 -8.98 18.81 -19.82
CA THR A 7 -9.85 17.63 -19.91
C THR A 7 -9.14 16.46 -19.24
N LEU A 8 -9.75 15.84 -18.22
CA LEU A 8 -9.17 14.71 -17.51
C LEU A 8 -9.00 13.50 -18.43
N TYR A 9 -7.92 12.79 -18.24
CA TYR A 9 -7.47 11.64 -19.00
C TYR A 9 -6.88 10.58 -18.08
N PRO A 10 -6.66 9.34 -18.51
CA PRO A 10 -6.00 8.32 -17.69
C PRO A 10 -4.59 8.75 -17.31
N LEU A 11 -4.34 8.89 -16.01
CA LEU A 11 -3.06 9.28 -15.46
C LEU A 11 -2.14 8.07 -15.32
N ARG A 12 -0.86 8.25 -15.64
CA ARG A 12 0.22 7.31 -15.36
C ARG A 12 1.12 7.92 -14.30
N PHE A 13 1.56 7.11 -13.36
CA PHE A 13 2.32 7.57 -12.22
C PHE A 13 3.74 6.98 -12.20
N ARG A 14 4.65 7.70 -11.58
CA ARG A 14 5.95 7.20 -11.15
C ARG A 14 5.75 6.44 -9.85
N GLU A 15 6.26 5.24 -9.80
CA GLU A 15 6.27 4.44 -8.58
C GLU A 15 7.16 5.05 -7.49
N VAL A 16 6.75 4.93 -6.24
CA VAL A 16 7.56 5.26 -5.07
C VAL A 16 8.18 3.97 -4.54
N LEU A 17 9.51 3.90 -4.55
CA LEU A 17 10.24 2.71 -4.14
C LEU A 17 10.41 2.65 -2.62
N ARG A 18 10.26 1.46 -2.06
CA ARG A 18 10.51 1.17 -0.65
C ARG A 18 11.46 -0.02 -0.52
N ASN A 19 12.54 0.21 0.21
CA ASN A 19 13.55 -0.79 0.48
C ASN A 19 13.47 -1.24 1.94
N TYR A 20 12.55 -2.13 2.23
CA TYR A 20 12.46 -2.81 3.52
C TYR A 20 13.29 -4.10 3.49
N GLY A 21 13.73 -4.57 4.65
CA GLY A 21 14.64 -5.73 4.75
C GLY A 21 14.08 -7.06 4.23
N PHE A 22 12.78 -7.16 3.98
CA PHE A 22 12.15 -8.36 3.44
C PHE A 22 12.16 -8.45 1.91
N GLY A 23 12.45 -7.36 1.19
CA GLY A 23 12.42 -7.31 -0.26
C GLY A 23 13.61 -7.98 -0.94
N ASN A 24 13.48 -8.20 -2.24
CA ASN A 24 14.53 -8.69 -3.13
C ASN A 24 14.37 -8.07 -4.53
N ARG A 25 14.47 -8.85 -5.59
CA ARG A 25 14.44 -8.40 -6.98
C ARG A 25 13.28 -8.94 -7.81
N TRP A 26 12.27 -9.54 -7.17
CA TRP A 26 11.14 -10.13 -7.87
C TRP A 26 10.30 -9.11 -8.63
N ILE A 27 10.08 -7.90 -8.06
CA ILE A 27 9.29 -6.87 -8.71
C ILE A 27 9.87 -6.47 -10.07
N PRO A 28 11.17 -6.07 -10.19
CA PRO A 28 11.73 -5.76 -11.50
C PRO A 28 11.80 -6.97 -12.44
N GLU A 29 12.10 -8.16 -11.93
CA GLU A 29 12.30 -9.37 -12.74
C GLU A 29 10.97 -9.93 -13.28
N VAL A 30 9.94 -10.05 -12.44
CA VAL A 30 8.65 -10.63 -12.80
C VAL A 30 7.81 -9.67 -13.64
N PHE A 31 7.87 -8.37 -13.36
CA PHE A 31 7.06 -7.37 -14.05
C PHE A 31 7.83 -6.59 -15.11
N GLU A 32 9.08 -7.00 -15.42
CA GLU A 32 9.93 -6.35 -16.43
C GLU A 32 10.00 -4.82 -16.25
N LYS A 33 9.98 -4.35 -14.99
CA LYS A 33 10.04 -2.92 -14.69
C LYS A 33 11.43 -2.37 -15.01
N SER A 34 11.51 -1.50 -16.01
CA SER A 34 12.73 -0.81 -16.41
C SER A 34 12.96 0.45 -15.59
N GLY A 35 14.22 0.84 -15.45
CA GLY A 35 14.61 2.08 -14.74
C GLY A 35 14.65 1.97 -13.23
N LEU A 36 14.44 0.78 -12.67
CA LEU A 36 14.67 0.52 -11.25
C LEU A 36 16.17 0.30 -11.01
N PRO A 37 16.72 0.71 -9.85
CA PRO A 37 18.13 0.51 -9.52
C PRO A 37 18.52 -0.97 -9.53
N ASP A 38 19.61 -1.32 -10.22
CA ASP A 38 20.05 -2.71 -10.41
C ASP A 38 20.59 -3.37 -9.14
N ASP A 39 21.11 -2.57 -8.22
CA ASP A 39 21.77 -3.00 -6.99
C ASP A 39 20.86 -2.97 -5.75
N HIS A 40 19.63 -2.50 -5.90
CA HIS A 40 18.71 -2.34 -4.79
C HIS A 40 17.74 -3.51 -4.66
N ARG A 41 17.59 -3.97 -3.44
CA ARG A 41 16.46 -4.83 -3.05
C ARG A 41 15.23 -3.96 -2.90
N ILE A 42 14.19 -4.27 -3.64
CA ILE A 42 12.93 -3.53 -3.62
C ILE A 42 11.91 -4.38 -2.87
N ALA A 43 11.45 -3.85 -1.75
CA ALA A 43 10.42 -4.51 -0.95
C ALA A 43 9.02 -4.18 -1.45
N GLU A 44 8.80 -2.91 -1.81
CA GLU A 44 7.53 -2.44 -2.35
C GLU A 44 7.75 -1.40 -3.44
N THR A 45 6.86 -1.39 -4.43
CA THR A 45 6.66 -0.26 -5.33
C THR A 45 5.24 0.25 -5.14
N TRP A 46 5.11 1.49 -4.66
CA TRP A 46 3.81 2.13 -4.53
C TRP A 46 3.44 2.72 -5.89
N GLU A 47 2.47 2.10 -6.53
CA GLU A 47 2.06 2.43 -7.88
C GLU A 47 1.17 3.68 -7.92
N VAL A 48 0.29 3.81 -6.93
CA VAL A 48 -0.56 4.99 -6.76
C VAL A 48 -0.68 5.28 -5.27
N VAL A 49 -0.28 6.48 -4.89
CA VAL A 49 -0.34 6.95 -3.50
C VAL A 49 -0.54 8.45 -3.43
N ASP A 50 -1.32 8.90 -2.46
CA ASP A 50 -1.36 10.29 -1.98
C ASP A 50 -1.46 10.28 -0.45
N ARG A 51 -0.30 10.21 0.19
CA ARG A 51 -0.13 10.22 1.66
C ARG A 51 1.05 11.11 2.00
N PRO A 52 0.84 12.40 2.24
CA PRO A 52 1.93 13.32 2.54
C PRO A 52 2.90 12.77 3.60
N PRO A 53 4.23 12.92 3.37
CA PRO A 53 4.83 13.71 2.28
C PRO A 53 4.89 13.04 0.91
N GLU A 54 4.52 11.75 0.78
CA GLU A 54 4.53 11.05 -0.51
C GLU A 54 3.24 11.27 -1.29
N SER A 55 3.39 11.63 -2.56
CA SER A 55 2.33 11.65 -3.56
C SER A 55 2.90 11.27 -4.92
N SER A 56 2.19 10.42 -5.64
CA SER A 56 2.63 9.92 -6.95
C SER A 56 2.78 11.03 -7.96
N GLU A 57 3.94 11.10 -8.64
CA GLU A 57 4.20 12.02 -9.73
C GLU A 57 3.51 11.54 -11.02
N ILE A 58 2.81 12.44 -11.70
CA ILE A 58 2.14 12.16 -12.97
C ILE A 58 3.17 12.21 -14.10
N LEU A 59 3.25 11.15 -14.91
CA LEU A 59 4.24 10.99 -15.97
C LEU A 59 3.77 11.41 -17.36
N ASN A 60 2.48 11.58 -17.57
CA ASN A 60 1.93 11.76 -18.92
C ASN A 60 1.00 12.97 -19.04
N GLY A 61 0.84 13.40 -20.28
CA GLY A 61 -0.12 14.43 -20.68
C GLY A 61 0.12 15.81 -20.08
N PRO A 62 -0.88 16.70 -20.12
CA PRO A 62 -0.75 18.08 -19.66
C PRO A 62 -0.43 18.27 -18.16
N LEU A 63 -0.65 17.24 -17.34
CA LEU A 63 -0.36 17.26 -15.91
C LEU A 63 0.98 16.61 -15.56
N ALA A 64 1.78 16.20 -16.55
CA ALA A 64 3.08 15.59 -16.30
C ALA A 64 3.98 16.49 -15.43
N GLY A 65 4.65 15.88 -14.44
CA GLY A 65 5.48 16.57 -13.44
C GLY A 65 4.71 17.17 -12.26
N ARG A 66 3.38 17.09 -12.26
CA ARG A 66 2.54 17.39 -11.08
C ARG A 66 2.36 16.15 -10.24
N THR A 67 2.01 16.32 -8.98
CA THR A 67 1.65 15.19 -8.11
C THR A 67 0.17 14.85 -8.21
N LEU A 68 -0.19 13.64 -7.77
CA LEU A 68 -1.59 13.26 -7.60
C LEU A 68 -2.29 14.23 -6.62
N HIS A 69 -1.58 14.66 -5.57
CA HIS A 69 -2.09 15.65 -4.62
C HIS A 69 -2.49 16.96 -5.30
N ASP A 70 -1.59 17.55 -6.10
CA ASP A 70 -1.88 18.78 -6.87
C ASP A 70 -3.11 18.60 -7.78
N ALA A 71 -3.22 17.42 -8.40
CA ALA A 71 -4.36 17.13 -9.26
C ALA A 71 -5.68 17.01 -8.47
N ILE A 72 -5.63 16.40 -7.29
CA ILE A 72 -6.80 16.28 -6.40
C ILE A 72 -7.23 17.64 -5.88
N GLU A 73 -6.30 18.46 -5.40
CA GLU A 73 -6.61 19.83 -4.96
C GLU A 73 -7.27 20.66 -6.05
N ARG A 74 -6.81 20.50 -7.28
CA ARG A 74 -7.32 21.26 -8.41
C ARG A 74 -8.66 20.77 -8.95
N TYR A 75 -8.83 19.46 -9.08
CA TYR A 75 -9.97 18.87 -9.80
C TYR A 75 -10.98 18.20 -8.86
N GLY A 76 -10.61 17.90 -7.62
CA GLY A 76 -11.50 17.40 -6.57
C GLY A 76 -12.46 16.32 -7.05
N GLU A 77 -13.77 16.62 -6.98
CA GLU A 77 -14.84 15.69 -7.37
C GLU A 77 -14.76 15.25 -8.84
N ARG A 78 -14.23 16.10 -9.74
CA ARG A 78 -14.07 15.71 -11.15
C ARG A 78 -13.06 14.59 -11.34
N LEU A 79 -12.05 14.51 -10.46
CA LEU A 79 -11.01 13.46 -10.50
C LEU A 79 -11.38 12.26 -9.64
N LEU A 80 -11.78 12.48 -8.41
CA LEU A 80 -12.07 11.42 -7.45
C LEU A 80 -13.49 10.83 -7.60
N GLY A 81 -14.41 11.61 -8.13
CA GLY A 81 -15.83 11.26 -8.16
C GLY A 81 -16.57 11.72 -6.92
N ARG A 82 -17.86 11.98 -7.10
CA ARG A 82 -18.75 12.53 -6.05
C ARG A 82 -18.82 11.68 -4.81
N ASP A 83 -18.95 10.36 -4.98
CA ASP A 83 -19.14 9.43 -3.87
C ASP A 83 -17.87 9.28 -3.02
N VAL A 84 -16.69 9.36 -3.64
CA VAL A 84 -15.41 9.35 -2.93
C VAL A 84 -15.24 10.63 -2.13
N VAL A 85 -15.49 11.78 -2.75
CA VAL A 85 -15.39 13.08 -2.06
C VAL A 85 -16.39 13.17 -0.90
N ALA A 86 -17.59 12.64 -1.06
CA ALA A 86 -18.59 12.62 0.02
C ALA A 86 -18.16 11.80 1.24
N ARG A 87 -17.37 10.72 1.03
CA ARG A 87 -16.89 9.82 2.12
C ARG A 87 -15.54 10.24 2.69
N CYS A 88 -14.62 10.64 1.83
CA CYS A 88 -13.20 10.82 2.18
C CYS A 88 -12.73 12.28 2.05
N GLY A 89 -13.61 13.21 1.66
CA GLY A 89 -13.19 14.56 1.29
C GLY A 89 -12.30 14.55 0.05
N THR A 90 -11.26 15.37 0.07
CA THR A 90 -10.26 15.42 -1.01
C THR A 90 -9.07 14.48 -0.76
N ARG A 91 -9.19 13.55 0.18
CA ARG A 91 -8.14 12.56 0.42
C ARG A 91 -8.29 11.39 -0.54
N PHE A 92 -7.18 10.99 -1.18
CA PHE A 92 -7.15 9.77 -1.98
C PHE A 92 -7.21 8.53 -1.06
N PRO A 93 -8.22 7.65 -1.20
CA PRO A 93 -8.51 6.65 -0.19
C PRO A 93 -7.71 5.34 -0.36
N LEU A 94 -6.80 5.27 -1.33
CA LEU A 94 -6.10 4.03 -1.67
C LEU A 94 -4.58 4.19 -1.63
N LEU A 95 -3.91 3.07 -1.32
CA LEU A 95 -2.51 2.82 -1.63
C LEU A 95 -2.47 1.53 -2.46
N ILE A 96 -2.05 1.62 -3.72
CA ILE A 96 -1.90 0.47 -4.60
C ILE A 96 -0.41 0.19 -4.72
N LYS A 97 0.01 -1.04 -4.40
CA LYS A 97 1.43 -1.40 -4.38
C LYS A 97 1.67 -2.84 -4.87
N PHE A 98 2.85 -3.07 -5.44
CA PHE A 98 3.43 -4.41 -5.47
C PHE A 98 4.30 -4.62 -4.23
N LEU A 99 4.34 -5.85 -3.75
CA LEU A 99 5.09 -6.24 -2.59
C LEU A 99 5.90 -7.49 -2.90
N ASP A 100 7.21 -7.44 -2.67
CA ASP A 100 8.14 -8.57 -2.78
C ASP A 100 8.40 -9.17 -1.40
N ALA A 101 7.71 -10.25 -1.07
CA ALA A 101 7.82 -10.98 0.19
C ALA A 101 8.89 -12.09 0.10
N SER A 102 10.10 -11.76 -0.33
CA SER A 102 11.22 -12.74 -0.41
C SER A 102 11.71 -13.19 0.96
N ASN A 103 11.50 -12.38 1.98
CA ASN A 103 11.73 -12.72 3.38
C ASN A 103 10.46 -12.49 4.18
N VAL A 104 10.47 -12.94 5.43
CA VAL A 104 9.34 -12.79 6.34
C VAL A 104 9.08 -11.33 6.64
N LEU A 105 7.85 -10.89 6.41
CA LEU A 105 7.36 -9.59 6.87
C LEU A 105 7.09 -9.65 8.38
N GLY A 106 7.22 -8.49 9.05
CA GLY A 106 6.73 -8.35 10.41
C GLY A 106 5.21 -8.50 10.49
N GLU A 107 4.72 -9.02 11.59
CA GLU A 107 3.29 -9.10 11.85
C GLU A 107 2.71 -7.67 11.99
N GLN A 108 1.55 -7.46 11.40
CA GLN A 108 0.88 -6.17 11.39
C GLN A 108 -0.57 -6.32 11.85
N ALA A 109 -1.00 -5.44 12.73
CA ALA A 109 -2.41 -5.25 13.05
C ALA A 109 -2.86 -3.89 12.49
N HIS A 110 -3.98 -3.89 11.78
CA HIS A 110 -4.53 -2.67 11.22
C HIS A 110 -5.69 -2.18 12.10
N HIS A 111 -5.62 -0.93 12.51
CA HIS A 111 -6.64 -0.26 13.31
C HIS A 111 -7.81 0.21 12.43
N THR A 112 -8.99 0.38 13.03
CA THR A 112 -10.15 1.03 12.40
C THR A 112 -10.02 2.54 12.44
N ASP A 113 -10.91 3.26 11.73
CA ASP A 113 -10.95 4.73 11.78
C ASP A 113 -11.19 5.24 13.21
N GLU A 114 -12.09 4.62 13.96
CA GLU A 114 -12.38 4.98 15.35
C GLU A 114 -11.20 4.73 16.27
N GLN A 115 -10.45 3.65 16.03
CA GLN A 115 -9.24 3.38 16.80
C GLN A 115 -8.12 4.37 16.45
N ALA A 116 -7.98 4.74 15.18
CA ALA A 116 -7.03 5.76 14.76
C ALA A 116 -7.31 7.10 15.44
N GLU A 117 -8.57 7.53 15.45
CA GLU A 117 -9.01 8.75 16.12
C GLU A 117 -8.75 8.70 17.64
N ALA A 118 -9.12 7.61 18.29
CA ALA A 118 -8.91 7.41 19.73
C ALA A 118 -7.42 7.41 20.13
N LEU A 119 -6.54 6.99 19.23
CA LEU A 119 -5.09 6.98 19.42
C LEU A 119 -4.41 8.29 18.98
N GLY A 120 -5.16 9.24 18.40
CA GLY A 120 -4.62 10.50 17.90
C GLY A 120 -3.69 10.31 16.69
N LEU A 121 -3.91 9.28 15.88
CA LEU A 121 -3.10 9.02 14.69
C LEU A 121 -3.49 9.97 13.56
N SER A 122 -2.51 10.39 12.78
CA SER A 122 -2.75 11.23 11.60
C SER A 122 -3.31 10.45 10.41
N ASP A 123 -3.03 9.15 10.36
CA ASP A 123 -3.55 8.24 9.34
C ASP A 123 -4.88 7.63 9.78
N PRO A 124 -5.82 7.44 8.84
CA PRO A 124 -7.05 6.71 9.11
C PRO A 124 -6.80 5.23 9.33
N GLY A 125 -7.86 4.51 9.66
CA GLY A 125 -7.87 3.06 9.66
C GLY A 125 -7.42 2.49 8.31
N LYS A 126 -6.91 1.26 8.33
CA LYS A 126 -6.41 0.60 7.14
C LYS A 126 -7.13 -0.73 6.93
N THR A 127 -7.74 -0.87 5.76
CA THR A 127 -8.20 -2.17 5.25
C THR A 127 -7.26 -2.59 4.13
N GLU A 128 -6.69 -3.77 4.23
CA GLU A 128 -5.74 -4.29 3.25
C GLU A 128 -6.21 -5.62 2.68
N ALA A 129 -6.06 -5.79 1.38
CA ALA A 129 -6.31 -7.05 0.69
C ALA A 129 -5.09 -7.38 -0.17
N TRP A 130 -4.75 -8.66 -0.25
CA TRP A 130 -3.63 -9.14 -1.07
C TRP A 130 -4.15 -10.02 -2.19
N TYR A 131 -3.56 -9.84 -3.37
CA TYR A 131 -3.69 -10.72 -4.51
C TYR A 131 -2.32 -11.28 -4.86
N MET A 132 -2.19 -12.62 -4.88
CA MET A 132 -0.93 -13.29 -5.16
C MET A 132 -0.70 -13.34 -6.66
N LEU A 133 0.26 -12.56 -7.16
CA LEU A 133 0.62 -12.54 -8.59
C LEU A 133 1.65 -13.61 -8.94
N TYR A 134 2.52 -13.94 -8.00
CA TYR A 134 3.56 -14.95 -8.14
C TYR A 134 3.85 -15.58 -6.77
N THR A 135 4.02 -16.90 -6.74
CA THR A 135 4.43 -17.63 -5.55
C THR A 135 5.45 -18.71 -5.90
N ARG A 136 6.34 -19.02 -4.97
CA ARG A 136 7.14 -20.25 -5.05
C ARG A 136 6.30 -21.41 -4.53
N PRO A 137 6.61 -22.66 -4.98
CA PRO A 137 5.97 -23.85 -4.40
C PRO A 137 6.13 -23.89 -2.89
N GLY A 138 5.03 -24.12 -2.17
CA GLY A 138 5.01 -24.15 -0.71
C GLY A 138 5.08 -22.78 -0.03
N ALA A 139 4.82 -21.69 -0.77
CA ALA A 139 4.73 -20.36 -0.17
C ALA A 139 3.50 -20.28 0.75
N THR A 140 3.69 -19.62 1.90
CA THR A 140 2.64 -19.46 2.91
C THR A 140 2.54 -18.02 3.40
N ILE A 141 1.37 -17.67 3.91
CA ILE A 141 1.13 -16.44 4.69
C ILE A 141 0.50 -16.79 6.04
N HIS A 142 0.75 -15.94 7.02
CA HIS A 142 0.08 -16.02 8.32
C HIS A 142 -1.02 -14.95 8.35
N CYS A 143 -2.27 -15.37 8.49
CA CYS A 143 -3.41 -14.44 8.52
C CYS A 143 -4.49 -14.93 9.48
N GLY A 144 -4.87 -14.07 10.42
CA GLY A 144 -5.82 -14.39 11.46
C GLY A 144 -5.26 -15.26 12.58
N ASN A 145 -5.93 -15.24 13.73
CA ASN A 145 -5.54 -16.04 14.89
C ASN A 145 -6.16 -17.44 14.82
N ARG A 146 -5.49 -18.42 15.40
CA ARG A 146 -6.05 -19.77 15.59
C ARG A 146 -7.28 -19.70 16.48
N PHE A 147 -8.21 -20.63 16.28
CA PHE A 147 -9.41 -20.70 17.09
C PHE A 147 -9.06 -20.86 18.58
N GLY A 148 -9.74 -20.10 19.42
CA GLY A 148 -9.55 -20.14 20.88
C GLY A 148 -8.42 -19.25 21.43
N VAL A 149 -7.66 -18.58 20.57
CA VAL A 149 -6.66 -17.59 21.03
C VAL A 149 -7.38 -16.36 21.56
N SER A 150 -7.15 -16.05 22.83
CA SER A 150 -7.68 -14.85 23.47
C SER A 150 -6.84 -13.61 23.13
N ARG A 151 -7.39 -12.44 23.45
CA ARG A 151 -6.65 -11.17 23.31
C ARG A 151 -5.44 -11.13 24.22
N GLU A 152 -5.56 -11.69 25.41
CA GLU A 152 -4.53 -11.79 26.43
C GLU A 152 -3.39 -12.69 25.96
N ASP A 153 -3.70 -13.88 25.42
CA ASP A 153 -2.71 -14.79 24.84
C ASP A 153 -1.91 -14.13 23.72
N LEU A 154 -2.62 -13.39 22.83
CA LEU A 154 -1.96 -12.68 21.75
C LEU A 154 -1.05 -11.55 22.26
N ALA A 155 -1.50 -10.81 23.26
CA ALA A 155 -0.71 -9.72 23.85
C ALA A 155 0.58 -10.26 24.52
N GLU A 156 0.49 -11.38 25.24
CA GLU A 156 1.63 -12.04 25.84
C GLU A 156 2.61 -12.55 24.76
N ALA A 157 2.08 -13.25 23.75
CA ALA A 157 2.89 -13.78 22.66
C ALA A 157 3.58 -12.69 21.82
N LEU A 158 2.95 -11.53 21.65
CA LEU A 158 3.57 -10.37 21.00
C LEU A 158 4.79 -9.86 21.78
N VAL A 159 4.67 -9.75 23.12
CA VAL A 159 5.78 -9.33 23.99
C VAL A 159 6.93 -10.33 23.94
N GLU A 160 6.62 -11.61 23.83
CA GLU A 160 7.61 -12.70 23.79
C GLU A 160 8.15 -12.99 22.38
N GLY A 161 7.63 -12.32 21.34
CA GLY A 161 8.02 -12.55 19.93
C GLY A 161 7.53 -13.90 19.38
N ARG A 162 6.46 -14.46 19.92
CA ARG A 162 5.87 -15.76 19.57
C ARG A 162 4.48 -15.64 18.91
N SER A 163 4.05 -14.44 18.56
CA SER A 163 2.71 -14.18 18.02
C SER A 163 2.38 -15.05 16.80
N ARG A 164 3.37 -15.34 15.95
CA ARG A 164 3.22 -16.20 14.79
C ARG A 164 2.74 -17.61 15.14
N ASP A 165 3.13 -18.15 16.29
CA ASP A 165 2.71 -19.48 16.74
C ASP A 165 1.19 -19.57 16.98
N LEU A 166 0.57 -18.42 17.22
CA LEU A 166 -0.86 -18.28 17.43
C LEU A 166 -1.65 -17.95 16.16
N MET A 167 -0.98 -17.72 15.05
CA MET A 167 -1.62 -17.38 13.77
C MET A 167 -1.93 -18.62 12.93
N VAL A 168 -2.89 -18.46 12.03
CA VAL A 168 -3.20 -19.48 11.02
C VAL A 168 -2.25 -19.29 9.84
N GLU A 169 -1.58 -20.36 9.45
CA GLU A 169 -0.79 -20.42 8.24
C GLU A 169 -1.65 -20.89 7.08
N HIS A 170 -1.59 -20.18 5.95
CA HIS A 170 -2.30 -20.49 4.72
C HIS A 170 -1.30 -20.69 3.60
N GLU A 171 -1.41 -21.80 2.89
CA GLU A 171 -0.71 -21.97 1.61
C GLU A 171 -1.31 -21.01 0.58
N VAL A 172 -0.46 -20.38 -0.24
CA VAL A 172 -0.89 -19.40 -1.23
C VAL A 172 -0.42 -19.78 -2.63
N ALA A 173 -1.25 -19.45 -3.62
CA ALA A 173 -0.99 -19.62 -5.04
C ALA A 173 -1.50 -18.39 -5.81
N PRO A 174 -0.99 -18.14 -7.05
CA PRO A 174 -1.51 -17.09 -7.94
C PRO A 174 -2.97 -17.31 -8.32
#